data_5a458895b636b5d78816c412ee652b32
#
_entry.id   5a458895b636b5d78816c412ee652b32
#
_cell.length_a   1.000
_cell.length_b   1.000
_cell.length_c   1.000
_cell.angle_alpha   90.00
_cell.angle_beta   90.00
_cell.angle_gamma   90.00
#
_symmetry.space_group_name_H-M   'P 1'
#
loop_
_entity.id
_entity.type
_entity.pdbx_description
1 polymer ?
#
loop_
_entity_poly.entity_id
_entity_poly.type
_entity_poly.pdbx_seq_one_letter_code
_entity_poly.pdbx_strand_id
1 'polypeptide(L)'
;MTDPLVKRSEKILHFFCDELPSRRVGSSGNQRATAYFAEALLDAGFRVETPPFACLDWEEEGASLAAGGKEYPVLPGPFSTGFTGSGELVTAGSVAELETLAMQDKILLLRGEATASQLMPKNFRFYNPEAHQHIYALVENGKPKAV
;
A
#
# COMPACT_ATOMS: atom_id res chain seq x y z
N MET A 1 2.28 -27.62 34.99
CA MET A 1 3.40 -27.58 34.04
C MET A 1 2.80 -27.19 32.69
N THR A 2 3.18 -26.06 32.11
CA THR A 2 2.68 -25.62 30.77
C THR A 2 3.35 -26.46 29.70
N ASP A 3 2.58 -26.96 28.75
CA ASP A 3 3.05 -27.77 27.62
C ASP A 3 4.19 -27.01 26.88
N PRO A 4 5.31 -27.66 26.56
CA PRO A 4 6.41 -27.05 25.80
C PRO A 4 5.98 -26.47 24.46
N LEU A 5 4.97 -27.06 23.79
CA LEU A 5 4.41 -26.52 22.54
C LEU A 5 3.67 -25.21 22.76
N VAL A 6 2.91 -25.10 23.85
CA VAL A 6 2.20 -23.84 24.20
C VAL A 6 3.21 -22.73 24.42
N LYS A 7 4.28 -22.97 25.21
CA LYS A 7 5.33 -21.98 25.44
C LYS A 7 6.04 -21.53 24.15
N ARG A 8 6.29 -22.48 23.25
CA ARG A 8 6.90 -22.17 21.95
C ARG A 8 5.96 -21.31 21.11
N SER A 9 4.68 -21.64 21.07
CA SER A 9 3.67 -20.88 20.35
C SER A 9 3.51 -19.46 20.90
N GLU A 10 3.47 -19.30 22.21
CA GLU A 10 3.42 -17.99 22.89
C GLU A 10 4.64 -17.13 22.52
N LYS A 11 5.84 -17.71 22.51
CA LYS A 11 7.06 -17.00 22.11
C LYS A 11 7.01 -16.54 20.66
N ILE A 12 6.52 -17.38 19.75
CA ILE A 12 6.37 -17.03 18.33
C ILE A 12 5.35 -15.91 18.17
N LEU A 13 4.19 -16.01 18.80
CA LEU A 13 3.15 -14.98 18.76
C LEU A 13 3.66 -13.65 19.29
N HIS A 14 4.32 -13.65 20.45
CA HIS A 14 4.92 -12.45 21.02
C HIS A 14 5.90 -11.79 20.05
N PHE A 15 6.83 -12.55 19.49
CA PHE A 15 7.78 -12.02 18.51
C PHE A 15 7.10 -11.40 17.30
N PHE A 16 6.13 -12.10 16.68
CA PHE A 16 5.48 -11.62 15.45
C PHE A 16 4.40 -10.57 15.68
N CYS A 17 3.76 -10.51 16.85
CA CYS A 17 2.68 -9.57 17.12
C CYS A 17 3.16 -8.32 17.86
N ASP A 18 4.10 -8.48 18.81
CA ASP A 18 4.51 -7.39 19.68
C ASP A 18 5.85 -6.76 19.25
N GLU A 19 6.85 -7.58 18.83
CA GLU A 19 8.18 -7.08 18.48
C GLU A 19 8.33 -6.71 17.00
N LEU A 20 7.48 -7.25 16.11
CA LEU A 20 7.50 -6.96 14.67
C LEU A 20 6.18 -6.33 14.20
N PRO A 21 5.92 -5.05 14.49
CA PRO A 21 4.65 -4.39 14.16
C PRO A 21 4.39 -4.29 12.65
N SER A 22 5.43 -4.32 11.84
CA SER A 22 5.31 -4.30 10.38
C SER A 22 6.27 -5.30 9.75
N ARG A 23 5.79 -6.03 8.73
CA ARG A 23 6.54 -7.03 7.96
C ARG A 23 6.32 -6.87 6.46
N ARG A 24 6.19 -5.63 6.00
CA ARG A 24 6.06 -5.35 4.56
C ARG A 24 7.26 -5.92 3.82
N VAL A 25 7.02 -6.47 2.64
CA VAL A 25 8.08 -7.00 1.79
C VAL A 25 9.13 -5.91 1.53
N GLY A 26 10.41 -6.22 1.78
CA GLY A 26 11.51 -5.27 1.65
C GLY A 26 11.89 -4.56 2.96
N SER A 27 10.96 -4.43 3.92
CA SER A 27 11.23 -3.75 5.19
C SER A 27 12.21 -4.50 6.10
N SER A 28 12.81 -3.78 7.04
CA SER A 28 13.65 -4.38 8.10
C SER A 28 12.88 -5.40 8.94
N GLY A 29 11.59 -5.18 9.17
CA GLY A 29 10.72 -6.13 9.84
C GLY A 29 10.53 -7.43 9.06
N ASN A 30 10.41 -7.34 7.72
CA ASN A 30 10.37 -8.53 6.86
C ASN A 30 11.68 -9.32 6.92
N GLN A 31 12.82 -8.65 6.85
CA GLN A 31 14.14 -9.29 6.95
C GLN A 31 14.32 -10.00 8.30
N ARG A 32 13.95 -9.35 9.42
CA ARG A 32 13.97 -9.97 10.76
C ARG A 32 13.04 -11.18 10.84
N ALA A 33 11.84 -11.12 10.29
CA ALA A 33 10.89 -12.23 10.25
C ALA A 33 11.45 -13.42 9.48
N THR A 34 12.04 -13.15 8.31
CA THR A 34 12.65 -14.18 7.46
C THR A 34 13.86 -14.84 8.15
N ALA A 35 14.72 -14.05 8.80
CA ALA A 35 15.85 -14.55 9.58
C ALA A 35 15.39 -15.46 10.73
N TYR A 36 14.41 -15.01 11.52
CA TYR A 36 13.83 -15.81 12.60
C TYR A 36 13.29 -17.16 12.09
N PHE A 37 12.59 -17.15 10.96
CA PHE A 37 12.06 -18.39 10.37
C PHE A 37 13.17 -19.31 9.87
N ALA A 38 14.20 -18.75 9.23
CA ALA A 38 15.37 -19.52 8.78
C ALA A 38 16.08 -20.20 9.96
N GLU A 39 16.34 -19.48 11.07
CA GLU A 39 16.94 -20.04 12.28
C GLU A 39 16.09 -21.17 12.85
N ALA A 40 14.77 -20.98 12.95
CA ALA A 40 13.88 -22.02 13.47
C ALA A 40 13.87 -23.31 12.62
N LEU A 41 14.05 -23.19 11.31
CA LEU A 41 14.18 -24.33 10.41
C LEU A 41 15.55 -25.01 10.53
N LEU A 42 16.64 -24.25 10.64
CA LEU A 42 17.98 -24.78 10.88
C LEU A 42 18.04 -25.56 12.18
N ASP A 43 17.47 -25.04 13.27
CA ASP A 43 17.35 -25.73 14.57
C ASP A 43 16.55 -27.02 14.49
N ALA A 44 15.58 -27.09 13.57
CA ALA A 44 14.81 -28.30 13.29
C ALA A 44 15.51 -29.27 12.34
N GLY A 45 16.75 -28.99 11.91
CA GLY A 45 17.56 -29.85 11.06
C GLY A 45 17.29 -29.72 9.56
N PHE A 46 16.56 -28.70 9.12
CA PHE A 46 16.35 -28.45 7.69
C PHE A 46 17.56 -27.73 7.07
N ARG A 47 17.79 -28.00 5.80
CA ARG A 47 18.67 -27.16 4.97
C ARG A 47 17.85 -25.95 4.50
N VAL A 48 18.37 -24.74 4.77
CA VAL A 48 17.68 -23.50 4.44
C VAL A 48 18.45 -22.72 3.37
N GLU A 49 17.75 -22.22 2.37
CA GLU A 49 18.29 -21.33 1.34
C GLU A 49 17.45 -20.05 1.34
N THR A 50 18.11 -18.89 1.38
CA THR A 50 17.47 -17.57 1.44
C THR A 50 17.96 -16.69 0.29
N PRO A 51 17.61 -17.01 -0.99
CA PRO A 51 18.05 -16.21 -2.11
C PRO A 51 17.43 -14.80 -2.02
N PRO A 52 18.25 -13.73 -2.13
CA PRO A 52 17.73 -12.36 -2.11
C PRO A 52 17.06 -12.02 -3.44
N PHE A 53 16.05 -11.15 -3.38
CA PHE A 53 15.44 -10.53 -4.54
C PHE A 53 15.25 -9.03 -4.30
N ALA A 54 15.35 -8.22 -5.37
CA ALA A 54 15.10 -6.80 -5.28
C ALA A 54 13.59 -6.52 -5.22
N CYS A 55 13.20 -5.63 -4.32
CA CYS A 55 11.81 -5.17 -4.16
C CYS A 55 11.78 -3.70 -3.76
N LEU A 56 10.63 -3.06 -3.93
CA LEU A 56 10.39 -1.72 -3.42
C LEU A 56 9.83 -1.82 -2.01
N ASP A 57 10.40 -1.06 -1.09
CA ASP A 57 9.79 -0.77 0.20
C ASP A 57 9.08 0.58 0.13
N TRP A 58 8.16 0.82 1.05
CA TRP A 58 7.41 2.06 1.19
C TRP A 58 7.30 2.43 2.66
N GLU A 59 7.67 3.66 2.97
CA GLU A 59 7.55 4.22 4.30
C GLU A 59 6.54 5.36 4.28
N GLU A 60 5.72 5.41 5.32
CA GLU A 60 4.69 6.41 5.50
C GLU A 60 5.18 7.48 6.48
N GLU A 61 5.25 8.72 6.01
CA GLU A 61 5.57 9.90 6.83
C GLU A 61 4.31 10.66 7.26
N GLY A 62 3.13 10.14 6.88
CA GLY A 62 1.84 10.76 7.14
C GLY A 62 1.32 11.59 5.98
N ALA A 63 0.08 12.05 6.13
CA ALA A 63 -0.57 12.92 5.17
C ALA A 63 -1.47 13.94 5.87
N SER A 64 -1.63 15.11 5.27
CA SER A 64 -2.59 16.13 5.70
C SER A 64 -3.28 16.74 4.49
N LEU A 65 -4.56 17.06 4.64
CA LEU A 65 -5.35 17.74 3.62
C LEU A 65 -6.15 18.87 4.27
N ALA A 66 -6.02 20.08 3.72
CA ALA A 66 -6.85 21.20 4.10
C ALA A 66 -7.57 21.78 2.88
N ALA A 67 -8.86 22.05 2.98
CA ALA A 67 -9.65 22.68 1.93
C ALA A 67 -10.74 23.57 2.55
N GLY A 68 -10.96 24.77 1.98
CA GLY A 68 -11.97 25.70 2.48
C GLY A 68 -11.79 26.09 3.95
N GLY A 69 -10.56 26.13 4.46
CA GLY A 69 -10.25 26.45 5.85
C GLY A 69 -10.54 25.30 6.85
N LYS A 70 -10.79 24.10 6.37
CA LYS A 70 -10.99 22.89 7.19
C LYS A 70 -9.90 21.87 6.90
N GLU A 71 -9.51 21.15 7.94
CA GLU A 71 -8.65 19.97 7.83
C GLU A 71 -9.49 18.70 7.69
N TYR A 72 -9.00 17.76 6.91
CA TYR A 72 -9.64 16.48 6.67
C TYR A 72 -8.68 15.36 7.05
N PRO A 73 -9.15 14.33 7.78
CA PRO A 73 -8.37 13.14 8.04
C PRO A 73 -8.14 12.38 6.73
N VAL A 74 -6.89 12.14 6.40
CA VAL A 74 -6.48 11.43 5.18
C VAL A 74 -5.40 10.40 5.49
N LEU A 75 -5.34 9.39 4.66
CA LEU A 75 -4.28 8.38 4.69
C LEU A 75 -3.54 8.42 3.35
N PRO A 76 -2.21 8.32 3.34
CA PRO A 76 -1.47 8.22 2.10
C PRO A 76 -1.77 6.88 1.40
N GLY A 77 -1.87 6.91 0.09
CA GLY A 77 -1.97 5.67 -0.69
C GLY A 77 -0.65 4.90 -0.66
N PRO A 78 -0.67 3.57 -0.42
CA PRO A 78 0.55 2.77 -0.45
C PRO A 78 1.31 2.93 -1.78
N PHE A 79 2.63 3.09 -1.72
CA PHE A 79 3.52 3.32 -2.87
C PHE A 79 3.22 4.59 -3.68
N SER A 80 2.43 5.51 -3.13
CA SER A 80 2.26 6.83 -3.75
C SER A 80 3.54 7.66 -3.62
N THR A 81 3.81 8.47 -4.64
CA THR A 81 4.88 9.46 -4.56
C THR A 81 4.46 10.58 -3.62
N GLY A 82 5.36 11.02 -2.74
CA GLY A 82 5.11 12.15 -1.85
C GLY A 82 4.85 13.44 -2.64
N PHE A 83 3.87 14.22 -2.19
CA PHE A 83 3.51 15.51 -2.77
C PHE A 83 3.21 16.53 -1.66
N THR A 84 3.77 17.70 -1.80
CA THR A 84 3.43 18.86 -0.96
C THR A 84 3.10 20.04 -1.86
N GLY A 85 1.91 20.58 -1.73
CA GLY A 85 1.48 21.70 -2.56
C GLY A 85 -0.01 22.00 -2.44
N SER A 86 -0.47 22.89 -3.30
CA SER A 86 -1.88 23.28 -3.38
C SER A 86 -2.34 23.32 -4.83
N GLY A 87 -3.64 23.27 -5.04
CA GLY A 87 -4.26 23.34 -6.36
C GLY A 87 -5.76 23.47 -6.27
N GLU A 88 -6.37 23.76 -7.42
CA GLU A 88 -7.83 23.69 -7.57
C GLU A 88 -8.29 22.25 -7.39
N LEU A 89 -9.35 22.04 -6.61
CA LEU A 89 -9.97 20.75 -6.44
C LEU A 89 -11.00 20.50 -7.54
N VAL A 90 -10.85 19.39 -8.25
CA VAL A 90 -11.84 18.89 -9.22
C VAL A 90 -12.30 17.50 -8.83
N THR A 91 -13.52 17.13 -9.16
CA THR A 91 -14.11 15.86 -8.74
C THR A 91 -14.67 15.08 -9.91
N ALA A 92 -14.53 13.74 -9.86
CA ALA A 92 -15.22 12.83 -10.75
C ALA A 92 -15.90 11.72 -9.95
N GLY A 93 -17.19 11.49 -10.19
CA GLY A 93 -18.00 10.46 -9.54
C GLY A 93 -18.21 9.21 -10.38
N SER A 94 -17.90 9.28 -11.67
CA SER A 94 -17.98 8.19 -12.64
C SER A 94 -16.87 8.23 -13.66
N VAL A 95 -16.68 7.16 -14.41
CA VAL A 95 -15.71 7.11 -15.51
C VAL A 95 -16.05 8.13 -16.59
N ALA A 96 -17.36 8.29 -16.94
CA ALA A 96 -17.79 9.25 -17.93
C ALA A 96 -17.48 10.71 -17.54
N GLU A 97 -17.62 11.05 -16.26
CA GLU A 97 -17.20 12.37 -15.75
C GLU A 97 -15.66 12.52 -15.85
N LEU A 98 -14.91 11.47 -15.52
CA LEU A 98 -13.45 11.47 -15.58
C LEU A 98 -12.90 11.66 -17.00
N GLU A 99 -13.58 11.08 -18.01
CA GLU A 99 -13.20 11.20 -19.43
C GLU A 99 -13.26 12.64 -19.96
N THR A 100 -14.13 13.46 -19.41
CA THR A 100 -14.34 14.84 -19.85
C THR A 100 -13.73 15.88 -18.93
N LEU A 101 -13.17 15.47 -17.79
CA LEU A 101 -12.69 16.37 -16.77
C LEU A 101 -11.33 16.98 -17.14
N ALA A 102 -11.24 18.31 -17.14
CA ALA A 102 -9.98 19.02 -17.23
C ALA A 102 -9.25 18.99 -15.88
N MET A 103 -8.35 18.04 -15.68
CA MET A 103 -7.69 17.77 -14.40
C MET A 103 -6.19 18.12 -14.37
N GLN A 104 -5.63 18.55 -15.49
CA GLN A 104 -4.20 18.89 -15.57
C GLN A 104 -3.84 19.95 -14.52
N ASP A 105 -2.76 19.70 -13.77
CA ASP A 105 -2.23 20.57 -12.71
C ASP A 105 -3.20 20.86 -11.56
N LYS A 106 -4.28 20.09 -11.42
CA LYS A 106 -5.28 20.20 -10.34
C LYS A 106 -5.18 19.04 -9.35
N ILE A 107 -5.89 19.13 -8.24
CA ILE A 107 -6.06 18.03 -7.29
C ILE A 107 -7.36 17.32 -7.65
N LEU A 108 -7.26 16.04 -8.00
CA LEU A 108 -8.40 15.21 -8.39
C LEU A 108 -8.94 14.45 -7.19
N LEU A 109 -10.24 14.59 -6.92
CA LEU A 109 -10.97 13.75 -5.98
C LEU A 109 -11.88 12.77 -6.75
N LEU A 110 -11.52 11.51 -6.73
CA LEU A 110 -12.40 10.44 -7.20
C LEU A 110 -13.40 10.08 -6.10
N ARG A 111 -14.65 9.82 -6.49
CA ARG A 111 -15.74 9.47 -5.56
C ARG A 111 -16.79 8.56 -6.25
N GLY A 112 -17.78 8.13 -5.48
CA GLY A 112 -18.94 7.43 -6.02
C GLY A 112 -18.59 6.16 -6.79
N GLU A 113 -19.11 6.01 -8.00
CA GLU A 113 -18.91 4.84 -8.85
C GLU A 113 -17.43 4.62 -9.21
N ALA A 114 -16.66 5.68 -9.46
CA ALA A 114 -15.24 5.60 -9.79
C ALA A 114 -14.38 4.98 -8.67
N THR A 115 -14.91 4.91 -7.44
CA THR A 115 -14.24 4.34 -6.26
C THR A 115 -15.05 3.25 -5.57
N ALA A 116 -16.08 2.71 -6.24
CA ALA A 116 -16.96 1.68 -5.68
C ALA A 116 -16.22 0.37 -5.36
N SER A 117 -15.13 0.10 -6.05
CA SER A 117 -14.22 -1.02 -5.76
C SER A 117 -12.78 -0.53 -5.73
N GLN A 118 -11.95 -1.23 -4.96
CA GLN A 118 -10.52 -0.96 -4.96
C GLN A 118 -9.94 -1.28 -6.35
N LEU A 119 -9.25 -0.33 -6.96
CA LEU A 119 -8.55 -0.57 -8.21
C LEU A 119 -7.43 -1.60 -8.01
N MET A 120 -7.34 -2.53 -8.94
CA MET A 120 -6.23 -3.49 -8.95
C MET A 120 -4.92 -2.79 -9.31
N PRO A 121 -3.79 -3.21 -8.71
CA PRO A 121 -2.50 -2.65 -9.09
C PRO A 121 -2.25 -2.76 -10.60
N LYS A 122 -1.76 -1.69 -11.21
CA LYS A 122 -1.59 -1.55 -12.67
C LYS A 122 -0.89 -2.75 -13.33
N ASN A 123 0.08 -3.35 -12.65
CA ASN A 123 0.88 -4.45 -13.17
C ASN A 123 0.50 -5.82 -12.58
N PHE A 124 -0.70 -5.95 -12.00
CA PHE A 124 -1.12 -7.22 -11.45
C PHE A 124 -1.47 -8.20 -12.56
N ARG A 125 -0.72 -9.29 -12.67
CA ARG A 125 -0.77 -10.20 -13.82
C ARG A 125 -1.98 -11.13 -13.86
N PHE A 126 -2.59 -11.43 -12.72
CA PHE A 126 -3.64 -12.44 -12.62
C PHE A 126 -5.04 -11.87 -12.79
N TYR A 127 -5.24 -10.62 -12.42
CA TYR A 127 -6.53 -9.96 -12.51
C TYR A 127 -6.33 -8.45 -12.64
N ASN A 128 -6.57 -7.93 -13.84
CA ASN A 128 -6.48 -6.50 -14.13
C ASN A 128 -7.59 -6.12 -15.11
N PRO A 129 -8.82 -5.84 -14.61
CA PRO A 129 -9.96 -5.51 -15.45
C PRO A 129 -9.70 -4.31 -16.37
N GLU A 130 -10.21 -4.34 -17.59
CA GLU A 130 -10.08 -3.25 -18.55
C GLU A 130 -10.60 -1.92 -17.98
N ALA A 131 -11.70 -1.96 -17.21
CA ALA A 131 -12.26 -0.78 -16.54
C ALA A 131 -11.25 -0.12 -15.57
N HIS A 132 -10.48 -0.92 -14.81
CA HIS A 132 -9.44 -0.39 -13.93
C HIS A 132 -8.27 0.20 -14.72
N GLN A 133 -7.84 -0.47 -15.78
CA GLN A 133 -6.79 0.03 -16.67
C GLN A 133 -7.20 1.34 -17.33
N HIS A 134 -8.47 1.46 -17.71
CA HIS A 134 -9.02 2.68 -18.31
C HIS A 134 -8.97 3.87 -17.33
N ILE A 135 -9.38 3.67 -16.07
CA ILE A 135 -9.28 4.70 -15.03
C ILE A 135 -7.83 5.15 -14.83
N TYR A 136 -6.88 4.21 -14.73
CA TYR A 136 -5.46 4.55 -14.64
C TYR A 136 -4.98 5.38 -15.84
N ALA A 137 -5.35 4.96 -17.05
CA ALA A 137 -4.95 5.67 -18.26
C ALA A 137 -5.52 7.11 -18.31
N LEU A 138 -6.76 7.30 -17.90
CA LEU A 138 -7.38 8.63 -17.82
C LEU A 138 -6.66 9.53 -16.82
N VAL A 139 -6.35 9.04 -15.63
CA VAL A 139 -5.64 9.80 -14.60
C VAL A 139 -4.21 10.13 -15.04
N GLU A 140 -3.47 9.15 -15.57
CA GLU A 140 -2.09 9.36 -16.03
C GLU A 140 -2.01 10.36 -17.19
N ASN A 141 -2.92 10.26 -18.15
CA ASN A 141 -2.97 11.18 -19.30
C ASN A 141 -3.46 12.58 -18.90
N GLY A 142 -4.36 12.65 -17.93
CA GLY A 142 -4.91 13.90 -17.41
C GLY A 142 -3.94 14.69 -16.53
N LYS A 143 -2.87 14.07 -16.01
CA LYS A 143 -1.77 14.69 -15.25
C LYS A 143 -2.23 15.57 -14.10
N PRO A 144 -3.09 15.11 -13.19
CA PRO A 144 -3.38 15.87 -11.98
C PRO A 144 -2.11 15.98 -11.12
N LYS A 145 -2.03 17.00 -10.26
CA LYS A 145 -0.94 17.14 -9.27
C LYS A 145 -1.01 16.09 -8.18
N ALA A 146 -2.22 15.74 -7.76
CA ALA A 146 -2.52 14.72 -6.76
C ALA A 146 -3.90 14.09 -7.03
N VAL A 147 -4.09 12.88 -6.50
CA VAL A 147 -5.36 12.13 -6.55
C VAL A 147 -5.67 11.63 -5.15
#